data_8d9318a12404c50bc808a1d69276b732
#
_entry.id   8d9318a12404c50bc808a1d69276b732
#
_cell.length_a   1.000
_cell.length_b   1.000
_cell.length_c   1.000
_cell.angle_alpha   90.00
_cell.angle_beta   90.00
_cell.angle_gamma   90.00
#
_symmetry.space_group_name_H-M   'P 1'
#
loop_
_entity.id
_entity.type
_entity.pdbx_description
1 polymer ?
#
loop_
_entity_poly.entity_id
_entity_poly.type
_entity_poly.pdbx_seq_one_letter_code
_entity_poly.pdbx_strand_id
1 'polypeptide(L)'
;LHQHGVIHRDITPANIILARDGAHLIDFGIARIWSASSNRSRDTTALGTYGFASPEQYGFAKTDARSDVFSLGRLLGFMLTGVYPDASDYEQRLADDAAVPARLRAVIGYACAFEPSKRPQSVQEFRQALFSQSNPPMPNASSANPPSTRTTNGSASASRLFRRLHLSKRAIVLWSIAGAALIIAA
;
A
#
# COMPACT_ATOMS: atom_id res chain seq x y z
N LEU A 1 15.01 -6.75 -0.56
CA LEU A 1 15.24 -5.38 -1.01
C LEU A 1 15.76 -4.51 0.14
N HIS A 2 14.98 -4.29 1.19
CA HIS A 2 15.31 -3.37 2.27
C HIS A 2 16.59 -3.75 3.02
N GLN A 3 16.88 -5.04 3.19
CA GLN A 3 18.15 -5.53 3.78
C GLN A 3 19.37 -5.13 2.94
N HIS A 4 19.19 -4.90 1.64
CA HIS A 4 20.25 -4.42 0.73
C HIS A 4 20.17 -2.90 0.50
N GLY A 5 19.40 -2.19 1.33
CA GLY A 5 19.25 -0.74 1.22
C GLY A 5 18.49 -0.28 -0.03
N VAL A 6 17.67 -1.13 -0.65
CA VAL A 6 16.87 -0.77 -1.84
C VAL A 6 15.42 -0.53 -1.43
N ILE A 7 14.89 0.63 -1.79
CA ILE A 7 13.49 1.02 -1.66
C ILE A 7 12.87 0.97 -3.04
N HIS A 8 11.74 0.27 -3.21
CA HIS A 8 11.10 0.07 -4.52
C HIS A 8 10.37 1.31 -5.00
N ARG A 9 9.55 1.94 -4.14
CA ARG A 9 8.81 3.19 -4.36
C ARG A 9 7.62 3.09 -5.31
N ASP A 10 7.40 1.96 -5.97
CA ASP A 10 6.25 1.75 -6.87
C ASP A 10 5.64 0.35 -6.72
N ILE A 11 5.31 -0.04 -5.50
CA ILE A 11 4.63 -1.31 -5.23
C ILE A 11 3.15 -1.16 -5.57
N THR A 12 2.77 -1.73 -6.72
CA THR A 12 1.41 -1.69 -7.29
C THR A 12 1.03 -3.06 -7.83
N PRO A 13 -0.26 -3.32 -8.11
CA PRO A 13 -0.67 -4.58 -8.75
C PRO A 13 0.00 -4.82 -10.12
N ALA A 14 0.32 -3.76 -10.86
CA ALA A 14 0.95 -3.86 -12.17
C ALA A 14 2.42 -4.33 -12.09
N ASN A 15 3.07 -4.08 -10.95
CA ASN A 15 4.47 -4.39 -10.72
C ASN A 15 4.67 -5.70 -9.93
N ILE A 16 3.63 -6.56 -9.86
CA ILE A 16 3.69 -7.86 -9.18
C ILE A 16 3.25 -8.96 -10.15
N ILE A 17 4.13 -9.93 -10.34
CA ILE A 17 3.85 -11.15 -11.10
C ILE A 17 3.65 -12.29 -10.12
N LEU A 18 2.51 -12.97 -10.24
CA LEU A 18 2.26 -14.21 -9.51
C LEU A 18 2.72 -15.39 -10.38
N ALA A 19 3.77 -16.07 -9.97
CA ALA A 19 4.29 -17.26 -10.61
C ALA A 19 4.05 -18.51 -9.72
N ARG A 20 4.44 -19.69 -10.21
CA ARG A 20 4.24 -20.94 -9.46
C ARG A 20 5.09 -21.02 -8.18
N ASP A 21 6.22 -20.36 -8.18
CA ASP A 21 7.21 -20.29 -7.10
C ASP A 21 6.98 -19.11 -6.14
N GLY A 22 6.06 -18.20 -6.48
CA GLY A 22 5.72 -17.08 -5.59
C GLY A 22 5.31 -15.80 -6.28
N ALA A 23 5.27 -14.72 -5.52
CA ALA A 23 5.05 -13.38 -6.01
C ALA A 23 6.40 -12.69 -6.27
N HIS A 24 6.56 -12.17 -7.47
CA HIS A 24 7.76 -11.46 -7.89
C HIS A 24 7.47 -10.00 -8.09
N LEU A 25 8.22 -9.15 -7.42
CA LEU A 25 8.17 -7.69 -7.62
C LEU A 25 9.09 -7.33 -8.80
N ILE A 26 8.53 -6.61 -9.77
CA ILE A 26 9.20 -6.20 -10.99
C ILE A 26 9.19 -4.67 -11.12
N ASP A 27 9.91 -4.15 -12.13
CA ASP A 27 10.00 -2.72 -12.46
C ASP A 27 10.61 -1.86 -11.35
N PHE A 28 11.94 -1.86 -11.32
CA PHE A 28 12.76 -1.04 -10.42
C PHE A 28 13.08 0.33 -11.01
N GLY A 29 12.29 0.82 -11.99
CA GLY A 29 12.57 2.05 -12.74
C GLY A 29 12.71 3.31 -11.89
N ILE A 30 12.02 3.37 -10.73
CA ILE A 30 12.13 4.46 -9.76
C ILE A 30 12.68 4.03 -8.41
N ALA A 31 13.24 2.83 -8.31
CA ALA A 31 13.83 2.33 -7.08
C ALA A 31 15.02 3.21 -6.66
N ARG A 32 15.24 3.27 -5.35
CA ARG A 32 16.31 4.07 -4.77
C ARG A 32 17.19 3.23 -3.86
N ILE A 33 18.50 3.38 -4.01
CA ILE A 33 19.45 2.88 -3.01
C ILE A 33 19.44 3.86 -1.84
N TRP A 34 19.02 3.36 -0.68
CA TRP A 34 19.03 4.13 0.57
C TRP A 34 20.39 4.00 1.23
N SER A 35 21.03 5.13 1.55
CA SER A 35 22.18 5.16 2.42
C SER A 35 21.94 6.15 3.56
N ALA A 36 22.31 5.76 4.77
CA ALA A 36 22.16 6.60 5.95
C ALA A 36 22.94 7.93 5.84
N SER A 37 23.99 7.97 4.99
CA SER A 37 24.87 9.13 4.77
C SER A 37 24.44 10.06 3.64
N SER A 38 23.35 9.75 2.88
CA SER A 38 22.92 10.61 1.79
C SER A 38 22.25 11.87 2.33
N ASN A 39 22.92 13.01 2.16
CA ASN A 39 22.51 14.34 2.64
C ASN A 39 21.39 14.99 1.81
N ARG A 40 20.73 14.25 0.90
CA ARG A 40 19.56 14.77 0.14
C ARG A 40 18.33 14.73 1.03
N SER A 41 17.91 15.90 1.50
CA SER A 41 16.89 16.08 2.52
C SER A 41 15.46 15.81 2.05
N ARG A 42 15.18 15.83 0.74
CA ARG A 42 13.82 15.59 0.17
C ARG A 42 13.93 15.01 -1.23
N ASP A 43 12.96 14.19 -1.60
CA ASP A 43 12.75 13.84 -3.01
C ASP A 43 12.10 15.05 -3.71
N THR A 44 12.78 15.62 -4.69
CA THR A 44 12.35 16.85 -5.38
C THR A 44 11.32 16.61 -6.47
N THR A 45 11.06 15.35 -6.81
CA THR A 45 10.14 14.95 -7.86
C THR A 45 9.10 14.00 -7.28
N ALA A 46 7.82 14.29 -7.52
CA ALA A 46 6.75 13.36 -7.20
C ALA A 46 6.90 12.11 -8.07
N LEU A 47 7.13 10.95 -7.46
CA LEU A 47 7.38 9.69 -8.11
C LEU A 47 6.48 8.61 -7.51
N GLY A 48 6.01 7.69 -8.36
CA GLY A 48 5.17 6.57 -7.97
C GLY A 48 3.74 6.68 -8.49
N THR A 49 3.03 5.57 -8.42
CA THR A 49 1.65 5.46 -8.91
C THR A 49 0.67 6.11 -7.93
N TYR A 50 -0.15 7.04 -8.43
CA TYR A 50 -1.15 7.73 -7.61
C TYR A 50 -2.07 6.74 -6.88
N GLY A 51 -2.38 7.05 -5.63
CA GLY A 51 -3.15 6.16 -4.74
C GLY A 51 -2.30 5.12 -4.00
N PHE A 52 -1.23 4.60 -4.61
CA PHE A 52 -0.30 3.65 -3.98
C PHE A 52 0.94 4.32 -3.39
N ALA A 53 1.40 5.41 -3.99
CA ALA A 53 2.57 6.14 -3.53
C ALA A 53 2.32 6.79 -2.16
N SER A 54 3.32 6.72 -1.29
CA SER A 54 3.26 7.30 0.05
C SER A 54 3.32 8.83 0.02
N PRO A 55 2.78 9.54 1.04
CA PRO A 55 2.78 10.99 1.09
C PRO A 55 4.17 11.62 0.91
N GLU A 56 5.22 11.01 1.47
CA GLU A 56 6.59 11.50 1.35
C GLU A 56 7.12 11.47 -0.09
N GLN A 57 6.60 10.60 -0.95
CA GLN A 57 6.98 10.57 -2.37
C GLN A 57 6.49 11.80 -3.15
N TYR A 58 5.55 12.55 -2.56
CA TYR A 58 5.10 13.85 -3.08
C TYR A 58 5.89 15.03 -2.50
N GLY A 59 7.04 14.77 -1.87
CA GLY A 59 7.95 15.82 -1.38
C GLY A 59 7.71 16.26 0.06
N PHE A 60 6.83 15.59 0.82
CA PHE A 60 6.58 15.97 2.22
C PHE A 60 7.73 15.56 3.16
N ALA A 61 8.46 14.48 2.84
CA ALA A 61 9.59 14.00 3.62
C ALA A 61 10.55 13.17 2.75
N LYS A 62 11.60 12.62 3.37
CA LYS A 62 12.53 11.69 2.72
C LYS A 62 11.90 10.30 2.66
N THR A 63 11.97 9.64 1.49
CA THR A 63 11.53 8.25 1.33
C THR A 63 12.51 7.26 1.98
N ASP A 64 11.98 6.25 2.64
CA ASP A 64 12.71 5.11 3.20
C ASP A 64 11.86 3.82 3.09
N ALA A 65 12.28 2.73 3.75
CA ALA A 65 11.58 1.44 3.72
C ALA A 65 10.08 1.53 4.10
N ARG A 66 9.69 2.52 4.90
CA ARG A 66 8.30 2.75 5.32
C ARG A 66 7.42 3.32 4.20
N SER A 67 8.01 3.84 3.13
CA SER A 67 7.28 4.21 1.91
C SER A 67 6.73 2.96 1.22
N ASP A 68 7.53 1.90 1.12
CA ASP A 68 7.08 0.62 0.59
C ASP A 68 6.04 -0.06 1.50
N VAL A 69 6.16 0.09 2.83
CA VAL A 69 5.14 -0.40 3.79
C VAL A 69 3.80 0.29 3.55
N PHE A 70 3.78 1.60 3.28
CA PHE A 70 2.56 2.31 2.92
C PHE A 70 1.93 1.74 1.64
N SER A 71 2.73 1.56 0.60
CA SER A 71 2.27 1.01 -0.68
C SER A 71 1.74 -0.42 -0.52
N LEU A 72 2.36 -1.26 0.32
CA LEU A 72 1.85 -2.60 0.68
C LEU A 72 0.50 -2.52 1.41
N GLY A 73 0.30 -1.55 2.28
CA GLY A 73 -1.00 -1.31 2.92
C GLY A 73 -2.09 -0.95 1.92
N ARG A 74 -1.80 -0.04 0.97
CA ARG A 74 -2.71 0.33 -0.12
C ARG A 74 -3.00 -0.86 -1.04
N LEU A 75 -2.00 -1.63 -1.38
CA LEU A 75 -2.14 -2.85 -2.18
C LEU A 75 -3.05 -3.87 -1.48
N LEU A 76 -2.86 -4.09 -0.18
CA LEU A 76 -3.72 -5.00 0.60
C LEU A 76 -5.18 -4.53 0.57
N GLY A 77 -5.42 -3.23 0.77
CA GLY A 77 -6.76 -2.66 0.69
C GLY A 77 -7.40 -2.85 -0.69
N PHE A 78 -6.65 -2.60 -1.77
CA PHE A 78 -7.09 -2.89 -3.14
C PHE A 78 -7.44 -4.38 -3.35
N MET A 79 -6.58 -5.28 -2.89
CA MET A 79 -6.80 -6.72 -3.04
C MET A 79 -8.06 -7.20 -2.31
N LEU A 80 -8.39 -6.60 -1.17
CA LEU A 80 -9.57 -6.98 -0.37
C LEU A 80 -10.88 -6.40 -0.92
N THR A 81 -10.85 -5.18 -1.45
CA THR A 81 -12.05 -4.46 -1.90
C THR A 81 -12.27 -4.50 -3.41
N GLY A 82 -11.21 -4.69 -4.19
CA GLY A 82 -11.21 -4.51 -5.65
C GLY A 82 -11.32 -3.02 -6.07
N VAL A 83 -11.20 -2.09 -5.13
CA VAL A 83 -11.29 -0.65 -5.37
C VAL A 83 -9.90 -0.04 -5.40
N TYR A 84 -9.58 0.71 -6.45
CA TYR A 84 -8.31 1.41 -6.55
C TYR A 84 -8.19 2.50 -5.48
N PRO A 85 -7.01 2.65 -4.83
CA PRO A 85 -6.83 3.60 -3.73
C PRO A 85 -6.91 5.08 -4.11
N ASP A 86 -6.93 5.41 -5.40
CA ASP A 86 -7.14 6.75 -5.94
C ASP A 86 -8.63 7.09 -6.13
N ALA A 87 -9.53 6.13 -5.97
CA ALA A 87 -10.96 6.38 -6.00
C ALA A 87 -11.40 7.24 -4.81
N SER A 88 -12.24 8.24 -5.07
CA SER A 88 -12.70 9.20 -4.04
C SER A 88 -13.49 8.56 -2.90
N ASP A 89 -14.07 7.39 -3.13
CA ASP A 89 -14.84 6.62 -2.16
C ASP A 89 -14.07 5.40 -1.57
N TYR A 90 -12.76 5.29 -1.85
CA TYR A 90 -11.94 4.15 -1.42
C TYR A 90 -11.98 3.94 0.10
N GLU A 91 -11.74 4.97 0.89
CA GLU A 91 -11.67 4.87 2.35
C GLU A 91 -13.04 4.46 2.93
N GLN A 92 -14.13 5.00 2.38
CA GLN A 92 -15.49 4.63 2.79
C GLN A 92 -15.77 3.17 2.44
N ARG A 93 -15.45 2.73 1.21
CA ARG A 93 -15.65 1.33 0.80
C ARG A 93 -14.83 0.36 1.62
N LEU A 94 -13.59 0.71 1.94
CA LEU A 94 -12.75 -0.11 2.83
C LEU A 94 -13.35 -0.20 4.23
N ALA A 95 -13.93 0.89 4.76
CA ALA A 95 -14.57 0.93 6.07
C ALA A 95 -15.88 0.13 6.11
N ASP A 96 -16.70 0.23 5.07
CA ASP A 96 -18.07 -0.28 5.03
C ASP A 96 -18.17 -1.72 4.49
N ASP A 97 -17.13 -2.24 3.80
CA ASP A 97 -17.18 -3.60 3.25
C ASP A 97 -17.15 -4.65 4.36
N ALA A 98 -18.32 -5.23 4.64
CA ALA A 98 -18.48 -6.28 5.65
C ALA A 98 -17.62 -7.54 5.37
N ALA A 99 -17.15 -7.74 4.12
CA ALA A 99 -16.28 -8.85 3.77
C ALA A 99 -14.84 -8.61 4.25
N VAL A 100 -14.46 -7.36 4.54
CA VAL A 100 -13.13 -7.03 5.05
C VAL A 100 -13.14 -7.12 6.58
N PRO A 101 -12.39 -8.04 7.20
CA PRO A 101 -12.30 -8.15 8.64
C PRO A 101 -11.84 -6.84 9.30
N ALA A 102 -12.46 -6.44 10.41
CA ALA A 102 -12.11 -5.21 11.14
C ALA A 102 -10.60 -5.15 11.48
N ARG A 103 -10.01 -6.31 11.80
CA ARG A 103 -8.58 -6.42 12.08
C ARG A 103 -7.73 -6.04 10.87
N LEU A 104 -8.08 -6.49 9.66
CA LEU A 104 -7.33 -6.13 8.45
C LEU A 104 -7.49 -4.65 8.10
N ARG A 105 -8.67 -4.07 8.34
CA ARG A 105 -8.84 -2.61 8.24
C ARG A 105 -7.90 -1.86 9.17
N ALA A 106 -7.77 -2.33 10.42
CA ALA A 106 -6.83 -1.73 11.37
C ALA A 106 -5.37 -1.86 10.93
N VAL A 107 -4.97 -3.01 10.38
CA VAL A 107 -3.61 -3.22 9.84
C VAL A 107 -3.34 -2.31 8.64
N ILE A 108 -4.31 -2.17 7.73
CA ILE A 108 -4.20 -1.26 6.59
C ILE A 108 -4.06 0.18 7.09
N GLY A 109 -4.91 0.62 8.02
CA GLY A 109 -4.83 1.96 8.61
C GLY A 109 -3.48 2.22 9.29
N TYR A 110 -2.93 1.23 9.98
CA TYR A 110 -1.59 1.31 10.58
C TYR A 110 -0.49 1.48 9.53
N ALA A 111 -0.52 0.68 8.45
CA ALA A 111 0.45 0.78 7.37
C ALA A 111 0.33 2.08 6.58
N CYS A 112 -0.90 2.58 6.41
CA CYS A 112 -1.21 3.78 5.63
C CYS A 112 -1.26 5.08 6.46
N ALA A 113 -0.74 5.08 7.69
CA ALA A 113 -0.64 6.30 8.49
C ALA A 113 0.14 7.38 7.72
N PHE A 114 -0.32 8.64 7.79
CA PHE A 114 0.30 9.75 7.06
C PHE A 114 1.77 9.92 7.45
N GLU A 115 2.05 9.94 8.75
CA GLU A 115 3.41 10.07 9.28
C GLU A 115 4.14 8.74 9.23
N PRO A 116 5.34 8.65 8.61
CA PRO A 116 6.12 7.42 8.56
C PRO A 116 6.46 6.82 9.92
N SER A 117 6.63 7.66 10.95
CA SER A 117 6.91 7.22 12.34
C SER A 117 5.75 6.45 12.98
N LYS A 118 4.52 6.62 12.47
CA LYS A 118 3.31 5.96 12.96
C LYS A 118 2.95 4.69 12.17
N ARG A 119 3.78 4.29 11.22
CA ARG A 119 3.64 3.05 10.44
C ARG A 119 4.46 1.92 11.04
N PRO A 120 4.24 0.66 10.63
CA PRO A 120 5.23 -0.39 10.82
C PRO A 120 6.60 0.08 10.32
N GLN A 121 7.64 -0.08 11.13
CA GLN A 121 8.97 0.44 10.82
C GLN A 121 9.74 -0.46 9.83
N SER A 122 9.21 -1.64 9.55
CA SER A 122 9.75 -2.59 8.57
C SER A 122 8.65 -3.45 7.95
N VAL A 123 8.96 -4.12 6.83
CA VAL A 123 8.07 -5.13 6.23
C VAL A 123 7.86 -6.29 7.20
N GLN A 124 8.86 -6.66 8.00
CA GLN A 124 8.72 -7.70 9.02
C GLN A 124 7.70 -7.33 10.09
N GLU A 125 7.71 -6.08 10.55
CA GLU A 125 6.70 -5.58 11.50
C GLU A 125 5.31 -5.55 10.88
N PHE A 126 5.19 -5.11 9.63
CA PHE A 126 3.92 -5.18 8.89
C PHE A 126 3.42 -6.62 8.76
N ARG A 127 4.30 -7.56 8.42
CA ARG A 127 3.99 -8.98 8.37
C ARG A 127 3.52 -9.50 9.73
N GLN A 128 4.21 -9.15 10.82
CA GLN A 128 3.78 -9.52 12.17
C GLN A 128 2.38 -8.98 12.48
N ALA A 129 2.11 -7.71 12.15
CA ALA A 129 0.79 -7.13 12.31
C ALA A 129 -0.28 -7.86 11.51
N LEU A 130 0.04 -8.38 10.32
CA LEU A 130 -0.89 -9.16 9.48
C LEU A 130 -1.26 -10.52 10.08
N PHE A 131 -0.31 -11.20 10.72
CA PHE A 131 -0.52 -12.57 11.21
C PHE A 131 -0.73 -12.67 12.72
N SER A 132 -0.50 -11.59 13.47
CA SER A 132 -0.77 -11.53 14.90
C SER A 132 -2.27 -11.69 15.19
N GLN A 133 -2.62 -12.28 16.32
CA GLN A 133 -3.99 -12.34 16.82
C GLN A 133 -4.42 -11.04 17.50
N SER A 134 -3.48 -10.16 17.86
CA SER A 134 -3.73 -8.87 18.49
C SER A 134 -3.96 -7.77 17.46
N ASN A 135 -4.76 -6.75 17.80
CA ASN A 135 -4.89 -5.56 16.98
C ASN A 135 -3.57 -4.77 16.97
N PRO A 136 -3.18 -4.20 15.81
CA PRO A 136 -2.04 -3.31 15.75
C PRO A 136 -2.29 -2.03 16.57
N PRO A 137 -1.24 -1.30 16.96
CA PRO A 137 -1.39 -0.01 17.60
C PRO A 137 -2.14 0.94 16.67
N MET A 138 -3.33 1.42 17.12
CA MET A 138 -4.11 2.37 16.33
C MET A 138 -3.45 3.75 16.39
N PRO A 139 -3.19 4.41 15.27
CA PRO A 139 -2.87 5.82 15.28
C PRO A 139 -4.08 6.57 15.88
N ASN A 140 -3.85 7.36 16.93
CA ASN A 140 -4.90 8.16 17.55
C ASN A 140 -5.62 8.99 16.47
N ALA A 141 -6.94 8.83 16.38
CA ALA A 141 -7.81 9.54 15.46
C ALA A 141 -8.01 11.01 15.90
N SER A 142 -6.90 11.76 16.04
CA SER A 142 -6.96 13.19 16.35
C SER A 142 -6.17 13.94 15.28
N SER A 143 -6.90 14.77 14.53
CA SER A 143 -6.44 15.73 13.52
C SER A 143 -6.08 15.17 12.13
N ALA A 144 -7.08 14.80 11.35
CA ALA A 144 -6.96 14.87 9.88
C ALA A 144 -8.15 15.69 9.34
N ASN A 145 -7.96 16.99 9.17
CA ASN A 145 -8.77 17.74 8.23
C ASN A 145 -8.37 17.33 6.82
N PRO A 146 -9.29 16.83 5.98
CA PRO A 146 -8.97 16.51 4.60
C PRO A 146 -8.67 17.81 3.81
N PRO A 147 -7.62 17.84 2.99
CA PRO A 147 -7.44 18.94 2.06
C PRO A 147 -8.57 18.90 1.02
N SER A 148 -9.21 20.05 0.81
CA SER A 148 -10.28 20.24 -0.17
C SER A 148 -9.78 19.90 -1.58
N THR A 149 -10.47 18.94 -2.21
CA THR A 149 -10.19 18.45 -3.55
C THR A 149 -10.58 19.48 -4.60
N ARG A 150 -9.61 19.88 -5.40
CA ARG A 150 -9.85 20.53 -6.70
C ARG A 150 -10.08 19.40 -7.72
N THR A 151 -11.31 19.33 -8.22
CA THR A 151 -11.75 18.40 -9.25
C THR A 151 -11.01 18.70 -10.56
N THR A 152 -10.21 17.76 -11.07
CA THR A 152 -9.82 17.76 -12.49
C THR A 152 -10.29 16.44 -13.09
N ASN A 153 -11.26 16.56 -14.02
CA ASN A 153 -11.73 15.45 -14.85
C ASN A 153 -10.60 14.93 -15.73
N GLY A 154 -10.32 13.65 -15.67
CA GLY A 154 -9.42 13.01 -16.63
C GLY A 154 -9.19 11.53 -16.37
N SER A 155 -9.64 10.72 -17.33
CA SER A 155 -9.25 9.32 -17.57
C SER A 155 -10.17 8.22 -17.07
N ALA A 156 -11.25 8.03 -17.84
CA ALA A 156 -12.11 6.84 -17.81
C ALA A 156 -11.59 5.77 -18.78
N SER A 157 -10.39 5.22 -18.66
CA SER A 157 -9.88 4.23 -19.64
C SER A 157 -9.39 2.90 -19.08
N ALA A 158 -9.07 2.78 -17.81
CA ALA A 158 -8.50 1.54 -17.26
C ALA A 158 -9.54 0.55 -16.68
N SER A 159 -10.78 0.97 -16.47
CA SER A 159 -11.79 0.19 -15.74
C SER A 159 -12.47 -0.93 -16.53
N ARG A 160 -12.17 -1.13 -17.84
CA ARG A 160 -12.92 -2.08 -18.69
C ARG A 160 -12.32 -3.47 -18.82
N LEU A 161 -11.10 -3.71 -18.40
CA LEU A 161 -10.45 -5.01 -18.63
C LEU A 161 -10.67 -6.06 -17.53
N PHE A 162 -11.06 -5.66 -16.32
CA PHE A 162 -11.15 -6.57 -15.18
C PHE A 162 -12.57 -7.11 -14.87
N ARG A 163 -13.55 -6.90 -15.76
CA ARG A 163 -14.97 -7.23 -15.50
C ARG A 163 -15.36 -8.70 -15.68
N ARG A 164 -14.46 -9.66 -15.80
CA ARG A 164 -14.81 -11.06 -16.16
C ARG A 164 -14.31 -12.18 -15.26
N LEU A 165 -13.97 -11.94 -14.02
CA LEU A 165 -13.75 -13.04 -13.07
C LEU A 165 -14.68 -12.90 -11.87
N HIS A 166 -15.87 -13.51 -11.98
CA HIS A 166 -16.78 -13.73 -10.86
C HIS A 166 -16.21 -14.80 -9.91
N LEU A 167 -15.15 -14.45 -9.17
CA LEU A 167 -14.75 -15.22 -7.99
C LEU A 167 -15.62 -14.79 -6.81
N SER A 168 -16.11 -15.76 -6.02
CA SER A 168 -16.91 -15.42 -4.83
C SER A 168 -16.08 -14.53 -3.90
N LYS A 169 -16.72 -13.54 -3.25
CA LYS A 169 -16.04 -12.61 -2.32
C LYS A 169 -15.19 -13.33 -1.25
N ARG A 170 -15.60 -14.53 -0.84
CA ARG A 170 -14.85 -15.37 0.12
C ARG A 170 -13.56 -15.94 -0.48
N ALA A 171 -13.56 -16.31 -1.76
CA ALA A 171 -12.36 -16.77 -2.45
C ALA A 171 -11.36 -15.64 -2.65
N ILE A 172 -11.83 -14.41 -2.95
CA ILE A 172 -10.98 -13.23 -3.09
C ILE A 172 -10.28 -12.91 -1.77
N VAL A 173 -10.98 -12.94 -0.62
CA VAL A 173 -10.38 -12.68 0.69
C VAL A 173 -9.31 -13.73 1.05
N LEU A 174 -9.58 -15.01 0.82
CA LEU A 174 -8.61 -16.08 1.08
C LEU A 174 -7.39 -16.01 0.16
N TRP A 175 -7.60 -15.71 -1.12
CA TRP A 175 -6.51 -15.51 -2.09
C TRP A 175 -5.71 -14.24 -1.81
N SER A 176 -6.37 -13.16 -1.39
CA SER A 176 -5.71 -11.90 -1.02
C SER A 176 -4.80 -12.06 0.19
N ILE A 177 -5.25 -12.80 1.22
CA ILE A 177 -4.42 -13.09 2.40
C ILE A 177 -3.24 -13.96 2.02
N ALA A 178 -3.45 -15.00 1.19
CA ALA A 178 -2.38 -15.86 0.71
C ALA A 178 -1.40 -15.10 -0.21
N GLY A 179 -1.91 -14.26 -1.12
CA GLY A 179 -1.10 -13.42 -1.99
C GLY A 179 -0.30 -12.36 -1.24
N ALA A 180 -0.91 -11.67 -0.28
CA ALA A 180 -0.20 -10.73 0.58
C ALA A 180 0.88 -11.43 1.43
N ALA A 181 0.58 -12.63 1.95
CA ALA A 181 1.56 -13.46 2.66
C ALA A 181 2.76 -13.82 1.78
N LEU A 182 2.50 -14.13 0.51
CA LEU A 182 3.52 -14.51 -0.46
C LEU A 182 4.42 -13.31 -0.84
N ILE A 183 3.82 -12.14 -1.05
CA ILE A 183 4.55 -10.88 -1.37
C ILE A 183 5.43 -10.43 -0.19
N ILE A 184 4.98 -10.66 1.04
CA ILE A 184 5.70 -10.25 2.26
C ILE A 184 6.73 -11.32 2.68
N ALA A 185 6.62 -12.54 2.16
CA ALA A 185 7.55 -13.64 2.46
C ALA A 185 8.75 -13.71 1.51
N ALA A 186 8.67 -13.10 0.32
CA ALA A 186 9.75 -12.96 -0.65
C ALA A 186 10.62 -11.73 -0.36
#